data_ba5a6c9a6a082c0f13e06de1ad4cdfd0
#
_entry.id   ba5a6c9a6a082c0f13e06de1ad4cdfd0
#
_cell.length_a   1.000
_cell.length_b   1.000
_cell.length_c   1.000
_cell.angle_alpha   90.00
_cell.angle_beta   90.00
_cell.angle_gamma   90.00
#
_symmetry.space_group_name_H-M   'P 1'
#
loop_
_entity.id
_entity.type
_entity.pdbx_description
1 polymer ?
#
loop_
_entity_poly.entity_id
_entity_poly.type
_entity_poly.pdbx_seq_one_letter_code
_entity_poly.pdbx_strand_id
1 'polypeptide(L)'
;MSKKHIIKSAGIIGFATVISRVLGFVRDIIIARFFGTARYAEAFVVAFRIPNMLRDLVGEGATNAAFVPVLSEYMVKKKEEFWELANVILNLLLITLSAITIAGIFASPWIVRFMAPGFLDDPEKFAITIKLTRLMFPYILLIGLAAYTMGVLNSLKHFSAPAFGPCLLNIAIIVCAIIWGESVMGLASGVLIGGVLQLALQIPVLYRKGFRFSFTRKLNHPAANKIGVLLLPRILGSCVYQLNLFINTILASLSAIVGSGGVAALYYANRIFQFPLAIFGIAIAQAALPTMSREALEKDPDNLKRTLSFSLRVINFIIIPASIGLIVLAVPITKALFERGKFDHYS
;
A
#
# COMPACT_ATOMS: atom_id res chain seq x y z
N MET A 1 -9.71 18.97 20.62
CA MET A 1 -9.39 17.60 21.13
C MET A 1 -8.56 17.72 22.40
N SER A 2 -8.84 16.91 23.43
CA SER A 2 -7.96 16.88 24.58
C SER A 2 -6.64 16.16 24.22
N LYS A 3 -5.52 16.56 24.84
CA LYS A 3 -4.22 15.92 24.67
C LYS A 3 -4.30 14.38 24.83
N LYS A 4 -5.13 13.92 25.78
CA LYS A 4 -5.39 12.50 26.05
C LYS A 4 -6.01 11.76 24.85
N HIS A 5 -6.89 12.41 24.09
CA HIS A 5 -7.52 11.81 22.89
C HIS A 5 -6.53 11.67 21.74
N ILE A 6 -5.63 12.64 21.56
CA ILE A 6 -4.58 12.59 20.54
C ILE A 6 -3.62 11.42 20.81
N ILE A 7 -3.15 11.29 22.05
CA ILE A 7 -2.25 10.20 22.47
C ILE A 7 -2.92 8.84 22.27
N LYS A 8 -4.19 8.69 22.66
CA LYS A 8 -4.94 7.44 22.47
C LYS A 8 -5.07 7.09 20.98
N SER A 9 -5.39 8.04 20.12
CA SER A 9 -5.54 7.82 18.68
C SER A 9 -4.20 7.45 18.04
N ALA A 10 -3.12 8.15 18.39
CA ALA A 10 -1.77 7.83 17.92
C ALA A 10 -1.34 6.42 18.36
N GLY A 11 -1.64 6.04 19.61
CA GLY A 11 -1.37 4.68 20.09
C GLY A 11 -2.13 3.60 19.32
N ILE A 12 -3.41 3.81 19.02
CA ILE A 12 -4.21 2.85 18.22
C ILE A 12 -3.65 2.72 16.80
N ILE A 13 -3.33 3.84 16.15
CA ILE A 13 -2.75 3.82 14.79
C ILE A 13 -1.39 3.11 14.81
N GLY A 14 -0.52 3.44 15.75
CA GLY A 14 0.79 2.83 15.90
C GLY A 14 0.70 1.32 16.13
N PHE A 15 -0.16 0.88 17.05
CA PHE A 15 -0.39 -0.53 17.36
C PHE A 15 -0.93 -1.29 16.14
N ALA A 16 -1.96 -0.76 15.47
CA ALA A 16 -2.51 -1.37 14.27
C ALA A 16 -1.47 -1.46 13.14
N THR A 17 -0.61 -0.44 12.98
CA THR A 17 0.47 -0.45 11.99
C THR A 17 1.49 -1.56 12.28
N VAL A 18 1.90 -1.73 13.53
CA VAL A 18 2.84 -2.80 13.91
C VAL A 18 2.23 -4.18 13.63
N ILE A 19 0.98 -4.41 14.06
CA ILE A 19 0.27 -5.67 13.78
C ILE A 19 0.19 -5.91 12.27
N SER A 20 -0.20 -4.92 11.49
CA SER A 20 -0.31 -5.06 10.04
C SER A 20 1.04 -5.41 9.38
N ARG A 21 2.15 -4.83 9.86
CA ARG A 21 3.49 -5.16 9.36
C ARG A 21 3.90 -6.60 9.70
N VAL A 22 3.64 -7.04 10.94
CA VAL A 22 3.91 -8.42 11.36
C VAL A 22 3.05 -9.39 10.54
N LEU A 23 1.76 -9.14 10.41
CA LEU A 23 0.86 -9.96 9.58
C LEU A 23 1.29 -9.98 8.10
N GLY A 24 1.74 -8.84 7.57
CA GLY A 24 2.27 -8.76 6.21
C GLY A 24 3.51 -9.62 6.01
N PHE A 25 4.40 -9.66 7.00
CA PHE A 25 5.58 -10.51 6.98
C PHE A 25 5.23 -12.01 7.09
N VAL A 26 4.32 -12.36 8.01
CA VAL A 26 3.80 -13.74 8.13
C VAL A 26 3.13 -14.19 6.83
N ARG A 27 2.33 -13.33 6.20
CA ARG A 27 1.74 -13.61 4.88
C ARG A 27 2.82 -13.95 3.85
N ASP A 28 3.89 -13.16 3.78
CA ASP A 28 4.95 -13.36 2.79
C ASP A 28 5.72 -14.66 3.04
N ILE A 29 5.94 -15.06 4.31
CA ILE A 29 6.49 -16.38 4.67
C ILE A 29 5.56 -17.52 4.22
N ILE A 30 4.26 -17.36 4.41
CA ILE A 30 3.27 -18.39 4.01
C ILE A 30 3.23 -18.51 2.49
N ILE A 31 3.24 -17.38 1.76
CA ILE A 31 3.30 -17.38 0.29
C ILE A 31 4.58 -18.07 -0.18
N ALA A 32 5.73 -17.73 0.42
CA ALA A 32 7.01 -18.37 0.11
C ALA A 32 6.96 -19.89 0.33
N ARG A 33 6.36 -20.35 1.43
CA ARG A 33 6.22 -21.79 1.74
C ARG A 33 5.43 -22.55 0.69
N PHE A 34 4.31 -21.99 0.20
CA PHE A 34 3.43 -22.68 -0.75
C PHE A 34 3.87 -22.55 -2.20
N PHE A 35 4.52 -21.46 -2.57
CA PHE A 35 4.81 -21.12 -3.97
C PHE A 35 6.31 -20.95 -4.27
N GLY A 36 7.17 -20.82 -3.27
CA GLY A 36 8.60 -20.59 -3.44
C GLY A 36 8.89 -19.32 -4.27
N THR A 37 9.88 -19.43 -5.18
CA THR A 37 10.18 -18.46 -6.21
C THR A 37 9.71 -18.89 -7.59
N ALA A 38 8.91 -19.97 -7.66
CA ALA A 38 8.47 -20.59 -8.91
C ALA A 38 7.45 -19.72 -9.68
N ARG A 39 7.09 -20.20 -10.87
CA ARG A 39 6.17 -19.56 -11.84
C ARG A 39 4.94 -18.88 -11.21
N TYR A 40 4.26 -19.55 -10.29
CA TYR A 40 3.03 -19.03 -9.66
C TYR A 40 3.28 -17.89 -8.68
N ALA A 41 4.40 -17.92 -7.95
CA ALA A 41 4.80 -16.81 -7.08
C ALA A 41 5.09 -15.55 -7.90
N GLU A 42 5.84 -15.67 -8.99
CA GLU A 42 6.14 -14.56 -9.87
C GLU A 42 4.88 -13.99 -10.53
N ALA A 43 4.00 -14.87 -11.03
CA ALA A 43 2.72 -14.48 -11.62
C ALA A 43 1.85 -13.68 -10.63
N PHE A 44 1.77 -14.15 -9.36
CA PHE A 44 1.04 -13.44 -8.31
C PHE A 44 1.68 -12.09 -7.98
N VAL A 45 3.00 -12.04 -7.82
CA VAL A 45 3.73 -10.80 -7.50
C VAL A 45 3.51 -9.74 -8.58
N VAL A 46 3.62 -10.09 -9.86
CA VAL A 46 3.37 -9.17 -10.97
C VAL A 46 1.91 -8.72 -10.98
N ALA A 47 0.97 -9.66 -10.91
CA ALA A 47 -0.45 -9.36 -10.95
C ALA A 47 -0.93 -8.51 -9.76
N PHE A 48 -0.36 -8.71 -8.56
CA PHE A 48 -0.69 -7.93 -7.36
C PHE A 48 -0.01 -6.56 -7.34
N ARG A 49 1.04 -6.35 -8.15
CA ARG A 49 1.81 -5.09 -8.16
C ARG A 49 0.94 -3.88 -8.47
N ILE A 50 0.07 -3.97 -9.47
CA ILE A 50 -0.80 -2.86 -9.89
C ILE A 50 -1.79 -2.46 -8.82
N PRO A 51 -2.62 -3.39 -8.28
CA PRO A 51 -3.51 -3.07 -7.17
C PRO A 51 -2.79 -2.51 -5.95
N ASN A 52 -1.61 -3.03 -5.64
CA ASN A 52 -0.82 -2.57 -4.50
C ASN A 52 -0.25 -1.16 -4.72
N MET A 53 0.21 -0.86 -5.95
CA MET A 53 0.68 0.47 -6.34
C MET A 53 -0.42 1.52 -6.18
N LEU A 54 -1.63 1.21 -6.62
CA LEU A 54 -2.78 2.11 -6.46
C LEU A 54 -3.20 2.24 -4.99
N ARG A 55 -3.09 1.18 -4.19
CA ARG A 55 -3.28 1.27 -2.75
C ARG A 55 -2.32 2.28 -2.11
N ASP A 56 -1.04 2.23 -2.47
CA ASP A 56 -0.03 3.12 -1.90
C ASP A 56 -0.27 4.58 -2.34
N LEU A 57 -0.65 4.78 -3.61
CA LEU A 57 -0.99 6.11 -4.13
C LEU A 57 -2.23 6.72 -3.46
N VAL A 58 -3.31 5.95 -3.38
CA VAL A 58 -4.62 6.44 -2.91
C VAL A 58 -4.76 6.33 -1.38
N GLY A 59 -4.34 5.20 -0.79
CA GLY A 59 -4.54 4.91 0.63
C GLY A 59 -3.67 5.77 1.56
N GLU A 60 -2.36 5.79 1.34
CA GLU A 60 -1.45 6.47 2.26
C GLU A 60 -1.13 7.91 1.82
N GLY A 61 -1.09 8.15 0.51
CA GLY A 61 -0.69 9.43 -0.03
C GLY A 61 -1.83 10.43 -0.21
N ALA A 62 -2.81 10.05 -1.02
CA ALA A 62 -3.87 10.93 -1.47
C ALA A 62 -4.86 11.29 -0.35
N THR A 63 -5.22 10.31 0.48
CA THR A 63 -6.21 10.50 1.55
C THR A 63 -5.75 11.55 2.55
N ASN A 64 -4.53 11.45 3.05
CA ASN A 64 -4.02 12.39 4.04
C ASN A 64 -3.70 13.76 3.46
N ALA A 65 -3.29 13.83 2.19
CA ALA A 65 -2.88 15.10 1.58
C ALA A 65 -4.04 15.90 0.98
N ALA A 66 -5.10 15.26 0.51
CA ALA A 66 -6.18 15.92 -0.20
C ALA A 66 -7.56 15.76 0.45
N PHE A 67 -7.97 14.52 0.79
CA PHE A 67 -9.31 14.30 1.34
C PHE A 67 -9.48 14.88 2.74
N VAL A 68 -8.57 14.54 3.68
CA VAL A 68 -8.71 14.93 5.08
C VAL A 68 -8.73 16.46 5.26
N PRO A 69 -7.84 17.27 4.65
CA PRO A 69 -7.87 18.72 4.83
C PRO A 69 -9.17 19.34 4.33
N VAL A 70 -9.60 18.97 3.11
CA VAL A 70 -10.81 19.57 2.50
C VAL A 70 -12.07 19.15 3.24
N LEU A 71 -12.22 17.86 3.58
CA LEU A 71 -13.36 17.36 4.34
C LEU A 71 -13.39 17.96 5.75
N SER A 72 -12.23 18.14 6.40
CA SER A 72 -12.16 18.76 7.73
C SER A 72 -12.52 20.27 7.67
N GLU A 73 -12.16 20.95 6.60
CA GLU A 73 -12.56 22.36 6.38
C GLU A 73 -14.10 22.46 6.29
N TYR A 74 -14.74 21.58 5.50
CA TYR A 74 -16.19 21.54 5.36
C TYR A 74 -16.89 21.15 6.67
N MET A 75 -16.32 20.20 7.42
CA MET A 75 -16.86 19.80 8.72
C MET A 75 -16.91 20.95 9.74
N VAL A 76 -15.98 21.91 9.64
CA VAL A 76 -15.89 23.07 10.55
C VAL A 76 -16.70 24.25 10.04
N LYS A 77 -16.56 24.60 8.74
CA LYS A 77 -17.11 25.84 8.17
C LYS A 77 -18.50 25.68 7.55
N LYS A 78 -18.82 24.47 7.05
CA LYS A 78 -20.01 24.19 6.24
C LYS A 78 -20.57 22.81 6.55
N LYS A 79 -20.91 22.60 7.80
CA LYS A 79 -21.32 21.28 8.32
C LYS A 79 -22.54 20.67 7.59
N GLU A 80 -23.44 21.52 7.10
CA GLU A 80 -24.62 21.09 6.35
C GLU A 80 -24.26 20.52 4.98
N GLU A 81 -23.21 21.09 4.31
CA GLU A 81 -22.74 20.64 3.00
C GLU A 81 -21.77 19.44 3.10
N PHE A 82 -21.31 19.07 4.31
CA PHE A 82 -20.31 18.02 4.51
C PHE A 82 -20.71 16.66 3.92
N TRP A 83 -21.94 16.24 4.17
CA TRP A 83 -22.43 14.95 3.65
C TRP A 83 -22.75 14.99 2.17
N GLU A 84 -23.15 16.14 1.66
CA GLU A 84 -23.33 16.35 0.22
C GLU A 84 -21.98 16.21 -0.49
N LEU A 85 -20.96 16.91 -0.03
CA LEU A 85 -19.59 16.78 -0.55
C LEU A 85 -19.09 15.34 -0.47
N ALA A 86 -19.28 14.68 0.66
CA ALA A 86 -18.90 13.27 0.82
C ALA A 86 -19.57 12.40 -0.25
N ASN A 87 -20.89 12.56 -0.52
CA ASN A 87 -21.57 11.82 -1.55
C ASN A 87 -21.08 12.17 -2.97
N VAL A 88 -20.79 13.43 -3.27
CA VAL A 88 -20.22 13.85 -4.57
C VAL A 88 -18.90 13.12 -4.83
N ILE A 89 -17.98 13.15 -3.83
CA ILE A 89 -16.68 12.48 -3.94
C ILE A 89 -16.87 10.97 -4.12
N LEU A 90 -17.76 10.34 -3.33
CA LEU A 90 -18.04 8.92 -3.44
C LEU A 90 -18.54 8.54 -4.83
N ASN A 91 -19.51 9.29 -5.39
CA ASN A 91 -20.07 9.02 -6.71
C ASN A 91 -19.00 9.20 -7.81
N LEU A 92 -18.15 10.25 -7.73
CA LEU A 92 -17.02 10.45 -8.63
C LEU A 92 -16.04 9.27 -8.58
N LEU A 93 -15.68 8.82 -7.38
CA LEU A 93 -14.77 7.69 -7.19
C LEU A 93 -15.40 6.39 -7.69
N LEU A 94 -16.67 6.14 -7.41
CA LEU A 94 -17.37 4.95 -7.91
C LEU A 94 -17.33 4.90 -9.44
N ILE A 95 -17.65 5.99 -10.12
CA ILE A 95 -17.63 6.06 -11.59
C ILE A 95 -16.20 5.87 -12.11
N THR A 96 -15.25 6.65 -11.59
CA THR A 96 -13.87 6.65 -12.10
C THR A 96 -13.18 5.33 -11.84
N LEU A 97 -13.26 4.79 -10.60
CA LEU A 97 -12.61 3.53 -10.25
C LEU A 97 -13.28 2.32 -10.93
N SER A 98 -14.60 2.35 -11.15
CA SER A 98 -15.27 1.32 -11.93
C SER A 98 -14.81 1.34 -13.39
N ALA A 99 -14.73 2.52 -14.00
CA ALA A 99 -14.21 2.67 -15.35
C ALA A 99 -12.74 2.18 -15.48
N ILE A 100 -11.87 2.55 -14.53
CA ILE A 100 -10.49 2.08 -14.47
C ILE A 100 -10.44 0.55 -14.29
N THR A 101 -11.29 -0.01 -13.42
CA THR A 101 -11.35 -1.45 -13.18
C THR A 101 -11.74 -2.20 -14.45
N ILE A 102 -12.80 -1.75 -15.12
CA ILE A 102 -13.28 -2.36 -16.37
C ILE A 102 -12.19 -2.24 -17.45
N ALA A 103 -11.67 -1.05 -17.68
CA ALA A 103 -10.62 -0.82 -18.65
C ALA A 103 -9.37 -1.70 -18.36
N GLY A 104 -8.98 -1.83 -17.10
CA GLY A 104 -7.84 -2.62 -16.68
C GLY A 104 -8.05 -4.13 -16.86
N ILE A 105 -9.28 -4.65 -16.64
CA ILE A 105 -9.62 -6.05 -16.92
C ILE A 105 -9.41 -6.35 -18.41
N PHE A 106 -9.87 -5.48 -19.30
CA PHE A 106 -9.68 -5.64 -20.74
C PHE A 106 -8.22 -5.42 -21.16
N ALA A 107 -7.54 -4.42 -20.58
CA ALA A 107 -6.16 -4.10 -20.88
C ALA A 107 -5.14 -5.06 -20.21
N SER A 108 -5.57 -6.01 -19.38
CA SER A 108 -4.67 -6.92 -18.65
C SER A 108 -3.56 -7.56 -19.51
N PRO A 109 -3.81 -8.06 -20.74
CA PRO A 109 -2.74 -8.64 -21.56
C PRO A 109 -1.63 -7.63 -21.88
N TRP A 110 -2.00 -6.40 -22.21
CA TRP A 110 -1.06 -5.33 -22.50
C TRP A 110 -0.29 -4.90 -21.26
N ILE A 111 -0.98 -4.79 -20.14
CA ILE A 111 -0.39 -4.42 -18.85
C ILE A 111 0.66 -5.44 -18.44
N VAL A 112 0.36 -6.74 -18.51
CA VAL A 112 1.32 -7.82 -18.16
C VAL A 112 2.49 -7.83 -19.13
N ARG A 113 2.24 -7.63 -20.42
CA ARG A 113 3.30 -7.56 -21.45
C ARG A 113 4.29 -6.42 -21.16
N PHE A 114 3.80 -5.26 -20.73
CA PHE A 114 4.66 -4.12 -20.39
C PHE A 114 5.38 -4.29 -19.04
N MET A 115 4.72 -4.89 -18.05
CA MET A 115 5.28 -5.03 -16.70
C MET A 115 6.28 -6.18 -16.57
N ALA A 116 6.10 -7.23 -17.32
CA ALA A 116 6.92 -8.44 -17.26
C ALA A 116 7.13 -9.02 -18.67
N PRO A 117 7.88 -8.31 -19.55
CA PRO A 117 8.10 -8.76 -20.93
C PRO A 117 8.78 -10.13 -21.00
N GLY A 118 9.64 -10.48 -20.05
CA GLY A 118 10.27 -11.80 -19.99
C GLY A 118 9.29 -12.97 -19.73
N PHE A 119 8.04 -12.69 -19.35
CA PHE A 119 7.04 -13.75 -19.21
C PHE A 119 6.46 -14.19 -20.57
N LEU A 120 6.75 -13.47 -21.64
CA LEU A 120 6.37 -13.89 -23.01
C LEU A 120 7.08 -15.17 -23.44
N ASP A 121 8.27 -15.44 -22.89
CA ASP A 121 9.04 -16.67 -23.17
C ASP A 121 8.40 -17.93 -22.52
N ASP A 122 7.45 -17.75 -21.57
CA ASP A 122 6.71 -18.80 -20.91
C ASP A 122 5.19 -18.54 -21.06
N PRO A 123 4.55 -19.08 -22.12
CA PRO A 123 3.14 -18.80 -22.42
C PRO A 123 2.17 -19.16 -21.26
N GLU A 124 2.46 -20.20 -20.49
CA GLU A 124 1.63 -20.61 -19.36
C GLU A 124 1.73 -19.58 -18.22
N LYS A 125 2.94 -19.14 -17.89
CA LYS A 125 3.19 -18.09 -16.90
C LYS A 125 2.54 -16.78 -17.30
N PHE A 126 2.64 -16.39 -18.57
CA PHE A 126 1.99 -15.21 -19.10
C PHE A 126 0.47 -15.29 -18.99
N ALA A 127 -0.13 -16.41 -19.42
CA ALA A 127 -1.58 -16.61 -19.37
C ALA A 127 -2.12 -16.59 -17.94
N ILE A 128 -1.44 -17.26 -17.00
CA ILE A 128 -1.88 -17.24 -15.59
C ILE A 128 -1.73 -15.87 -14.96
N THR A 129 -0.69 -15.10 -15.31
CA THR A 129 -0.50 -13.73 -14.83
C THR A 129 -1.63 -12.83 -15.31
N ILE A 130 -2.06 -12.94 -16.58
CA ILE A 130 -3.23 -12.22 -17.10
C ILE A 130 -4.49 -12.60 -16.33
N LYS A 131 -4.73 -13.89 -16.11
CA LYS A 131 -5.91 -14.37 -15.37
C LYS A 131 -5.94 -13.83 -13.94
N LEU A 132 -4.83 -13.85 -13.24
CA LEU A 132 -4.68 -13.27 -11.90
C LEU A 132 -4.89 -11.75 -11.90
N THR A 133 -4.31 -11.06 -12.88
CA THR A 133 -4.46 -9.61 -13.03
C THR A 133 -5.93 -9.25 -13.19
N ARG A 134 -6.66 -9.93 -14.10
CA ARG A 134 -8.10 -9.72 -14.30
C ARG A 134 -8.90 -9.97 -13.03
N LEU A 135 -8.60 -11.05 -12.30
CA LEU A 135 -9.27 -11.38 -11.06
C LEU A 135 -9.03 -10.33 -9.97
N MET A 136 -7.81 -9.78 -9.89
CA MET A 136 -7.45 -8.81 -8.85
C MET A 136 -7.77 -7.36 -9.20
N PHE A 137 -8.06 -7.00 -10.46
CA PHE A 137 -8.41 -5.61 -10.83
C PHE A 137 -9.58 -5.01 -10.03
N PRO A 138 -10.67 -5.75 -9.71
CA PRO A 138 -11.74 -5.22 -8.87
C PRO A 138 -11.30 -4.77 -7.47
N TYR A 139 -10.15 -5.25 -6.99
CA TYR A 139 -9.59 -4.76 -5.73
C TYR A 139 -9.26 -3.27 -5.76
N ILE A 140 -8.99 -2.70 -6.95
CA ILE A 140 -8.73 -1.25 -7.12
C ILE A 140 -9.95 -0.44 -6.67
N LEU A 141 -11.15 -0.86 -7.05
CA LEU A 141 -12.39 -0.24 -6.61
C LEU A 141 -12.54 -0.36 -5.08
N LEU A 142 -12.34 -1.56 -4.54
CA LEU A 142 -12.48 -1.84 -3.12
C LEU A 142 -11.51 -0.99 -2.27
N ILE A 143 -10.23 -0.94 -2.66
CA ILE A 143 -9.23 -0.19 -1.90
C ILE A 143 -9.40 1.33 -2.04
N GLY A 144 -9.83 1.81 -3.22
CA GLY A 144 -10.13 3.22 -3.41
C GLY A 144 -11.32 3.68 -2.56
N LEU A 145 -12.36 2.86 -2.46
CA LEU A 145 -13.50 3.10 -1.57
C LEU A 145 -13.10 3.01 -0.09
N ALA A 146 -12.22 2.07 0.28
CA ALA A 146 -11.68 1.98 1.63
C ALA A 146 -10.84 3.21 2.01
N ALA A 147 -10.05 3.72 1.08
CA ALA A 147 -9.29 4.96 1.27
C ALA A 147 -10.19 6.20 1.39
N TYR A 148 -11.25 6.26 0.60
CA TYR A 148 -12.27 7.31 0.74
C TYR A 148 -12.95 7.26 2.11
N THR A 149 -13.45 6.08 2.53
CA THR A 149 -14.09 5.93 3.84
C THR A 149 -13.14 6.25 4.99
N MET A 150 -11.86 5.86 4.87
CA MET A 150 -10.81 6.26 5.79
C MET A 150 -10.67 7.79 5.85
N GLY A 151 -10.65 8.49 4.72
CA GLY A 151 -10.56 9.95 4.66
C GLY A 151 -11.74 10.64 5.37
N VAL A 152 -12.96 10.17 5.13
CA VAL A 152 -14.16 10.67 5.82
C VAL A 152 -14.11 10.39 7.32
N LEU A 153 -13.79 9.17 7.72
CA LEU A 153 -13.69 8.80 9.14
C LEU A 153 -12.58 9.56 9.88
N ASN A 154 -11.43 9.77 9.23
CA ASN A 154 -10.34 10.57 9.80
C ASN A 154 -10.74 12.04 9.98
N SER A 155 -11.49 12.63 9.04
CA SER A 155 -12.02 13.98 9.18
C SER A 155 -13.03 14.10 10.32
N LEU A 156 -13.75 13.01 10.63
CA LEU A 156 -14.65 12.87 11.77
C LEU A 156 -13.92 12.44 13.06
N LYS A 157 -12.57 12.43 13.06
CA LYS A 157 -11.71 12.06 14.20
C LYS A 157 -11.90 10.62 14.68
N HIS A 158 -12.28 9.73 13.78
CA HIS A 158 -12.41 8.29 14.06
C HIS A 158 -11.34 7.51 13.30
N PHE A 159 -10.30 7.06 13.99
CA PHE A 159 -9.10 6.47 13.39
C PHE A 159 -9.03 4.94 13.53
N SER A 160 -9.78 4.34 14.47
CA SER A 160 -9.63 2.93 14.80
C SER A 160 -10.03 2.01 13.65
N ALA A 161 -11.22 2.17 13.07
CA ALA A 161 -11.68 1.30 11.99
C ALA A 161 -10.76 1.34 10.77
N PRO A 162 -10.35 2.52 10.24
CA PRO A 162 -9.37 2.58 9.16
C PRO A 162 -8.02 1.94 9.48
N ALA A 163 -7.51 2.13 10.71
CA ALA A 163 -6.19 1.64 11.11
C ALA A 163 -6.07 0.11 11.05
N PHE A 164 -7.15 -0.64 11.34
CA PHE A 164 -7.18 -2.10 11.29
C PHE A 164 -7.49 -2.66 9.90
N GLY A 165 -7.88 -1.85 8.94
CA GLY A 165 -8.14 -2.30 7.55
C GLY A 165 -7.03 -3.15 6.96
N PRO A 166 -5.75 -2.70 6.94
CA PRO A 166 -4.65 -3.48 6.40
C PRO A 166 -4.39 -4.82 7.12
N CYS A 167 -4.76 -4.95 8.39
CA CYS A 167 -4.67 -6.21 9.12
C CYS A 167 -5.63 -7.25 8.51
N LEU A 168 -6.86 -6.84 8.20
CA LEU A 168 -7.87 -7.74 7.60
C LEU A 168 -7.46 -8.21 6.21
N LEU A 169 -6.80 -7.36 5.41
CA LEU A 169 -6.24 -7.78 4.13
C LEU A 169 -5.22 -8.90 4.29
N ASN A 170 -4.27 -8.71 5.21
CA ASN A 170 -3.24 -9.71 5.45
C ASN A 170 -3.84 -11.02 5.99
N ILE A 171 -4.77 -10.95 6.93
CA ILE A 171 -5.48 -12.11 7.47
C ILE A 171 -6.23 -12.85 6.37
N ALA A 172 -6.97 -12.15 5.51
CA ALA A 172 -7.70 -12.75 4.41
C ALA A 172 -6.78 -13.52 3.45
N ILE A 173 -5.65 -12.92 3.05
CA ILE A 173 -4.68 -13.58 2.18
C ILE A 173 -4.06 -14.80 2.87
N ILE A 174 -3.70 -14.70 4.15
CA ILE A 174 -3.16 -15.82 4.95
C ILE A 174 -4.16 -16.97 5.01
N VAL A 175 -5.40 -16.68 5.40
CA VAL A 175 -6.45 -17.69 5.52
C VAL A 175 -6.72 -18.37 4.18
N CYS A 176 -6.84 -17.59 3.11
CA CYS A 176 -7.03 -18.12 1.77
C CYS A 176 -5.83 -18.96 1.30
N ALA A 177 -4.60 -18.54 1.59
CA ALA A 177 -3.41 -19.32 1.28
C ALA A 177 -3.39 -20.67 2.01
N ILE A 178 -3.85 -20.71 3.26
CA ILE A 178 -3.91 -21.96 4.04
C ILE A 178 -5.04 -22.87 3.55
N ILE A 179 -6.24 -22.32 3.27
CA ILE A 179 -7.40 -23.11 2.87
C ILE A 179 -7.25 -23.68 1.46
N TRP A 180 -6.78 -22.87 0.50
CA TRP A 180 -6.64 -23.30 -0.90
C TRP A 180 -5.23 -23.81 -1.23
N GLY A 181 -4.31 -23.82 -0.25
CA GLY A 181 -2.98 -24.39 -0.38
C GLY A 181 -2.22 -23.85 -1.59
N GLU A 182 -1.88 -24.75 -2.53
CA GLU A 182 -1.07 -24.42 -3.72
C GLU A 182 -1.82 -23.69 -4.83
N SER A 183 -3.08 -23.34 -4.64
CA SER A 183 -3.85 -22.60 -5.64
C SER A 183 -3.53 -21.11 -5.61
N VAL A 184 -2.82 -20.63 -6.63
CA VAL A 184 -2.54 -19.18 -6.76
C VAL A 184 -3.82 -18.34 -6.94
N MET A 185 -4.92 -18.96 -7.41
CA MET A 185 -6.24 -18.34 -7.46
C MET A 185 -6.79 -18.07 -6.06
N GLY A 186 -6.46 -18.95 -5.08
CA GLY A 186 -6.79 -18.72 -3.67
C GLY A 186 -6.15 -17.46 -3.13
N LEU A 187 -4.87 -17.18 -3.46
CA LEU A 187 -4.23 -15.91 -3.07
C LEU A 187 -4.94 -14.69 -3.66
N ALA A 188 -5.28 -14.74 -4.94
CA ALA A 188 -5.99 -13.64 -5.61
C ALA A 188 -7.39 -13.41 -5.00
N SER A 189 -8.11 -14.49 -4.69
CA SER A 189 -9.38 -14.41 -3.97
C SER A 189 -9.21 -13.80 -2.58
N GLY A 190 -8.13 -14.14 -1.86
CA GLY A 190 -7.77 -13.56 -0.58
C GLY A 190 -7.58 -12.04 -0.63
N VAL A 191 -7.02 -11.53 -1.72
CA VAL A 191 -6.88 -10.08 -1.94
C VAL A 191 -8.26 -9.42 -2.06
N LEU A 192 -9.18 -10.01 -2.83
CA LEU A 192 -10.54 -9.47 -2.99
C LEU A 192 -11.33 -9.54 -1.70
N ILE A 193 -11.32 -10.69 -1.03
CA ILE A 193 -11.99 -10.88 0.27
C ILE A 193 -11.44 -9.86 1.28
N GLY A 194 -10.12 -9.67 1.33
CA GLY A 194 -9.49 -8.68 2.17
C GLY A 194 -9.95 -7.25 1.88
N GLY A 195 -10.12 -6.89 0.60
CA GLY A 195 -10.70 -5.60 0.20
C GLY A 195 -12.13 -5.41 0.68
N VAL A 196 -12.96 -6.44 0.52
CA VAL A 196 -14.34 -6.43 1.03
C VAL A 196 -14.37 -6.29 2.55
N LEU A 197 -13.53 -7.04 3.27
CA LEU A 197 -13.46 -6.97 4.73
C LEU A 197 -13.00 -5.60 5.25
N GLN A 198 -12.09 -4.93 4.54
CA GLN A 198 -11.69 -3.57 4.87
C GLN A 198 -12.87 -2.59 4.80
N LEU A 199 -13.68 -2.69 3.76
CA LEU A 199 -14.90 -1.89 3.61
C LEU A 199 -15.96 -2.28 4.65
N ALA A 200 -16.18 -3.57 4.85
CA ALA A 200 -17.14 -4.08 5.84
C ALA A 200 -16.82 -3.61 7.26
N LEU A 201 -15.54 -3.42 7.60
CA LEU A 201 -15.14 -2.83 8.88
C LEU A 201 -15.48 -1.34 8.98
N GLN A 202 -15.34 -0.58 7.91
CA GLN A 202 -15.45 0.88 7.91
C GLN A 202 -16.87 1.38 7.67
N ILE A 203 -17.62 0.74 6.78
CA ILE A 203 -18.97 1.16 6.37
C ILE A 203 -19.94 1.27 7.56
N PRO A 204 -20.06 0.29 8.49
CA PRO A 204 -20.99 0.39 9.61
C PRO A 204 -20.67 1.59 10.53
N VAL A 205 -19.37 1.88 10.69
CA VAL A 205 -18.93 3.04 11.49
C VAL A 205 -19.31 4.34 10.77
N LEU A 206 -19.15 4.41 9.47
CA LEU A 206 -19.52 5.56 8.66
C LEU A 206 -21.03 5.84 8.74
N TYR A 207 -21.86 4.81 8.62
CA TYR A 207 -23.31 4.92 8.78
C TYR A 207 -23.72 5.40 10.19
N ARG A 208 -23.06 4.88 11.24
CA ARG A 208 -23.30 5.33 12.64
C ARG A 208 -22.91 6.80 12.86
N LYS A 209 -21.99 7.35 12.04
CA LYS A 209 -21.61 8.76 12.08
C LYS A 209 -22.57 9.68 11.32
N GLY A 210 -23.61 9.13 10.71
CA GLY A 210 -24.66 9.90 10.05
C GLY A 210 -24.58 9.91 8.51
N PHE A 211 -23.59 9.19 7.93
CA PHE A 211 -23.56 9.06 6.48
C PHE A 211 -24.82 8.36 5.96
N ARG A 212 -25.36 8.90 4.88
CA ARG A 212 -26.41 8.25 4.08
C ARG A 212 -25.99 8.34 2.63
N PHE A 213 -25.94 7.18 1.98
CA PHE A 213 -25.63 7.15 0.56
C PHE A 213 -26.73 7.85 -0.23
N SER A 214 -26.33 8.76 -1.11
CA SER A 214 -27.21 9.42 -2.06
C SER A 214 -26.52 9.48 -3.42
N PHE A 215 -27.22 8.99 -4.43
CA PHE A 215 -26.75 9.13 -5.81
C PHE A 215 -27.04 10.55 -6.28
N THR A 216 -25.99 11.33 -6.49
CA THR A 216 -26.12 12.70 -7.00
C THR A 216 -25.65 12.77 -8.45
N ARG A 217 -26.44 13.47 -9.29
CA ARG A 217 -26.06 13.81 -10.66
C ARG A 217 -25.19 15.07 -10.73
N LYS A 218 -25.19 15.89 -9.69
CA LYS A 218 -24.35 17.11 -9.59
C LYS A 218 -22.94 16.72 -9.15
N LEU A 219 -22.13 16.25 -10.10
CA LEU A 219 -20.75 15.85 -9.84
C LEU A 219 -19.78 17.03 -9.79
N ASN A 220 -20.19 18.20 -10.29
CA ASN A 220 -19.37 19.39 -10.28
C ASN A 220 -19.50 20.12 -8.93
N HIS A 221 -18.51 19.98 -8.07
CA HIS A 221 -18.46 20.64 -6.77
C HIS A 221 -17.07 21.30 -6.60
N PRO A 222 -17.01 22.59 -6.21
CA PRO A 222 -15.73 23.31 -6.09
C PRO A 222 -14.70 22.61 -5.20
N ALA A 223 -15.16 22.01 -4.10
CA ALA A 223 -14.29 21.28 -3.20
C ALA A 223 -13.78 19.96 -3.81
N ALA A 224 -14.53 19.28 -4.66
CA ALA A 224 -14.07 18.09 -5.38
C ALA A 224 -12.95 18.47 -6.36
N ASN A 225 -13.09 19.59 -7.06
CA ASN A 225 -12.02 20.14 -7.92
C ASN A 225 -10.76 20.48 -7.10
N LYS A 226 -10.92 21.10 -5.92
CA LYS A 226 -9.81 21.38 -5.00
C LYS A 226 -9.08 20.11 -4.58
N ILE A 227 -9.81 19.02 -4.29
CA ILE A 227 -9.22 17.70 -4.01
C ILE A 227 -8.41 17.20 -5.21
N GLY A 228 -8.97 17.26 -6.42
CA GLY A 228 -8.28 16.86 -7.65
C GLY A 228 -6.94 17.61 -7.85
N VAL A 229 -6.95 18.93 -7.65
CA VAL A 229 -5.74 19.77 -7.75
C VAL A 229 -4.70 19.39 -6.69
N LEU A 230 -5.12 19.08 -5.47
CA LEU A 230 -4.20 18.66 -4.40
C LEU A 230 -3.64 17.24 -4.60
N LEU A 231 -4.40 16.38 -5.29
CA LEU A 231 -3.97 15.02 -5.61
C LEU A 231 -2.85 14.98 -6.64
N LEU A 232 -2.89 15.85 -7.65
CA LEU A 232 -1.99 15.81 -8.80
C LEU A 232 -0.49 15.90 -8.41
N PRO A 233 -0.02 16.90 -7.63
CA PRO A 233 1.38 16.96 -7.20
C PRO A 233 1.79 15.75 -6.36
N ARG A 234 0.88 15.22 -5.55
CA ARG A 234 1.14 14.06 -4.70
C ARG A 234 1.32 12.79 -5.52
N ILE A 235 0.47 12.58 -6.52
CA ILE A 235 0.60 11.45 -7.45
C ILE A 235 1.94 11.56 -8.20
N LEU A 236 2.29 12.72 -8.75
CA LEU A 236 3.56 12.93 -9.44
C LEU A 236 4.77 12.64 -8.55
N GLY A 237 4.75 13.10 -7.30
CA GLY A 237 5.83 12.79 -6.34
C GLY A 237 5.96 11.30 -6.03
N SER A 238 4.86 10.57 -5.99
CA SER A 238 4.87 9.11 -5.76
C SER A 238 5.25 8.32 -7.01
N CYS A 239 5.06 8.87 -8.22
CA CYS A 239 5.39 8.19 -9.48
C CYS A 239 6.86 7.79 -9.58
N VAL A 240 7.79 8.58 -9.05
CA VAL A 240 9.23 8.27 -9.09
C VAL A 240 9.52 6.91 -8.42
N TYR A 241 8.97 6.71 -7.23
CA TYR A 241 9.12 5.43 -6.52
C TYR A 241 8.45 4.28 -7.27
N GLN A 242 7.27 4.51 -7.82
CA GLN A 242 6.54 3.48 -8.57
C GLN A 242 7.23 3.13 -9.89
N LEU A 243 7.83 4.12 -10.58
CA LEU A 243 8.65 3.87 -11.76
C LEU A 243 9.89 3.01 -11.45
N ASN A 244 10.55 3.26 -10.32
CA ASN A 244 11.65 2.42 -9.88
C ASN A 244 11.22 0.96 -9.67
N LEU A 245 10.10 0.74 -8.98
CA LEU A 245 9.53 -0.59 -8.80
C LEU A 245 9.14 -1.25 -10.12
N PHE A 246 8.62 -0.47 -11.05
CA PHE A 246 8.23 -0.94 -12.38
C PHE A 246 9.44 -1.39 -13.18
N ILE A 247 10.49 -0.56 -13.27
CA ILE A 247 11.74 -0.89 -13.97
C ILE A 247 12.38 -2.15 -13.36
N ASN A 248 12.46 -2.23 -12.04
CA ASN A 248 12.97 -3.41 -11.34
C ASN A 248 12.17 -4.68 -11.67
N THR A 249 10.85 -4.56 -11.83
CA THR A 249 10.00 -5.70 -12.22
C THR A 249 10.27 -6.14 -13.66
N ILE A 250 10.42 -5.18 -14.58
CA ILE A 250 10.79 -5.48 -15.96
C ILE A 250 12.10 -6.24 -16.01
N LEU A 251 13.15 -5.70 -15.40
CA LEU A 251 14.48 -6.31 -15.40
C LEU A 251 14.47 -7.70 -14.73
N ALA A 252 13.78 -7.83 -13.59
CA ALA A 252 13.67 -9.10 -12.88
C ALA A 252 12.83 -10.15 -13.64
N SER A 253 11.98 -9.74 -14.58
CA SER A 253 11.20 -10.66 -15.41
C SER A 253 12.03 -11.32 -16.52
N LEU A 254 13.17 -10.75 -16.88
CA LEU A 254 14.04 -11.24 -17.94
C LEU A 254 14.86 -12.43 -17.44
N SER A 255 14.33 -13.63 -17.62
CA SER A 255 14.95 -14.87 -17.13
C SER A 255 16.33 -15.14 -17.72
N ALA A 256 16.61 -14.67 -18.93
CA ALA A 256 17.92 -14.75 -19.55
C ALA A 256 19.02 -13.95 -18.82
N ILE A 257 18.64 -12.93 -18.03
CA ILE A 257 19.58 -12.07 -17.29
C ILE A 257 19.63 -12.46 -15.81
N VAL A 258 18.47 -12.68 -15.18
CA VAL A 258 18.35 -12.85 -13.72
C VAL A 258 18.13 -14.31 -13.32
N GLY A 259 17.80 -15.18 -14.28
CA GLY A 259 17.38 -16.55 -14.00
C GLY A 259 15.89 -16.66 -13.70
N SER A 260 15.42 -17.91 -13.49
CA SER A 260 14.02 -18.18 -13.13
C SER A 260 13.75 -17.78 -11.69
N GLY A 261 12.59 -17.19 -11.43
CA GLY A 261 12.19 -16.77 -10.08
C GLY A 261 12.66 -15.37 -9.68
N GLY A 262 13.29 -14.61 -10.60
CA GLY A 262 13.88 -13.31 -10.31
C GLY A 262 12.89 -12.28 -9.71
N VAL A 263 11.66 -12.23 -10.21
CA VAL A 263 10.63 -11.30 -9.70
C VAL A 263 10.23 -11.64 -8.27
N ALA A 264 10.06 -12.93 -7.98
CA ALA A 264 9.69 -13.39 -6.64
C ALA A 264 10.85 -13.24 -5.65
N ALA A 265 12.08 -13.57 -6.07
CA ALA A 265 13.28 -13.40 -5.27
C ALA A 265 13.49 -11.92 -4.88
N LEU A 266 13.37 -11.01 -5.85
CA LEU A 266 13.45 -9.56 -5.59
C LEU A 266 12.34 -9.10 -4.63
N TYR A 267 11.14 -9.62 -4.76
CA TYR A 267 10.04 -9.32 -3.85
C TYR A 267 10.36 -9.70 -2.40
N TYR A 268 10.83 -10.92 -2.16
CA TYR A 268 11.18 -11.38 -0.81
C TYR A 268 12.41 -10.66 -0.25
N ALA A 269 13.44 -10.42 -1.07
CA ALA A 269 14.61 -9.64 -0.67
C ALA A 269 14.23 -8.21 -0.23
N ASN A 270 13.33 -7.56 -0.99
CA ASN A 270 12.80 -6.25 -0.63
C ASN A 270 12.14 -6.24 0.75
N ARG A 271 11.46 -7.31 1.16
CA ARG A 271 10.84 -7.42 2.49
C ARG A 271 11.86 -7.41 3.61
N ILE A 272 12.98 -8.10 3.41
CA ILE A 272 14.05 -8.18 4.41
C ILE A 272 14.70 -6.81 4.60
N PHE A 273 15.16 -6.18 3.52
CA PHE A 273 15.89 -4.91 3.66
C PHE A 273 15.01 -3.73 4.07
N GLN A 274 13.72 -3.75 3.72
CA GLN A 274 12.79 -2.72 4.18
C GLN A 274 12.59 -2.71 5.69
N PHE A 275 12.86 -3.82 6.38
CA PHE A 275 12.65 -3.91 7.82
C PHE A 275 13.54 -2.93 8.61
N PRO A 276 14.88 -2.95 8.52
CA PRO A 276 15.71 -1.96 9.20
C PRO A 276 15.50 -0.54 8.68
N LEU A 277 15.26 -0.36 7.38
CA LEU A 277 14.99 0.94 6.79
C LEU A 277 13.73 1.60 7.38
N ALA A 278 12.65 0.83 7.52
CA ALA A 278 11.39 1.34 8.03
C ALA A 278 11.44 1.63 9.54
N ILE A 279 12.09 0.76 10.32
CA ILE A 279 12.14 0.88 11.79
C ILE A 279 13.04 2.04 12.20
N PHE A 280 14.19 2.20 11.55
CA PHE A 280 15.19 3.19 11.95
C PHE A 280 15.22 4.39 11.00
N GLY A 281 15.40 4.19 9.70
CA GLY A 281 15.58 5.28 8.76
C GLY A 281 14.34 6.18 8.67
N ILE A 282 13.18 5.59 8.37
CA ILE A 282 11.93 6.35 8.20
C ILE A 282 11.45 6.91 9.55
N ALA A 283 11.57 6.15 10.65
CA ALA A 283 11.14 6.62 11.97
C ALA A 283 11.95 7.84 12.44
N ILE A 284 13.28 7.82 12.27
CA ILE A 284 14.13 8.95 12.62
C ILE A 284 13.82 10.17 11.74
N ALA A 285 13.65 9.97 10.43
CA ALA A 285 13.29 11.04 9.51
C ALA A 285 11.96 11.69 9.88
N GLN A 286 10.94 10.89 10.23
CA GLN A 286 9.64 11.39 10.66
C GLN A 286 9.71 12.13 12.00
N ALA A 287 10.53 11.67 12.94
CA ALA A 287 10.74 12.33 14.24
C ALA A 287 11.50 13.65 14.11
N ALA A 288 12.46 13.75 13.19
CA ALA A 288 13.25 14.96 12.97
C ALA A 288 12.47 16.04 12.18
N LEU A 289 11.55 15.65 11.31
CA LEU A 289 10.85 16.54 10.40
C LEU A 289 10.14 17.74 11.08
N PRO A 290 9.38 17.57 12.18
CA PRO A 290 8.73 18.71 12.86
C PRO A 290 9.73 19.73 13.41
N THR A 291 10.84 19.25 14.00
CA THR A 291 11.91 20.10 14.53
C THR A 291 12.59 20.89 13.40
N MET A 292 12.98 20.20 12.32
CA MET A 292 13.60 20.84 11.16
C MET A 292 12.65 21.86 10.49
N SER A 293 11.34 21.56 10.42
CA SER A 293 10.35 22.46 9.88
C SER A 293 10.23 23.74 10.72
N ARG A 294 10.31 23.64 12.04
CA ARG A 294 10.29 24.80 12.93
C ARG A 294 11.57 25.63 12.78
N GLU A 295 12.73 25.00 12.78
CA GLU A 295 14.03 25.66 12.63
C GLU A 295 14.14 26.40 11.27
N ALA A 296 13.57 25.83 10.22
CA ALA A 296 13.47 26.46 8.91
C ALA A 296 12.59 27.72 8.92
N LEU A 297 11.48 27.72 9.68
CA LEU A 297 10.59 28.88 9.83
C LEU A 297 11.22 29.98 10.69
N GLU A 298 11.98 29.61 11.72
CA GLU A 298 12.73 30.53 12.58
C GLU A 298 13.91 31.17 11.87
N LYS A 299 14.20 30.76 10.60
CA LYS A 299 15.33 31.20 9.78
C LYS A 299 16.67 31.01 10.47
N ASP A 300 16.80 29.90 11.20
CA ASP A 300 18.03 29.49 11.86
C ASP A 300 18.70 28.34 11.06
N PRO A 301 19.55 28.68 10.08
CA PRO A 301 20.19 27.69 9.22
C PRO A 301 21.21 26.82 9.96
N ASP A 302 21.78 27.30 11.06
CA ASP A 302 22.82 26.57 11.78
C ASP A 302 22.20 25.46 12.64
N ASN A 303 21.10 25.72 13.32
CA ASN A 303 20.37 24.68 14.04
C ASN A 303 19.73 23.67 13.08
N LEU A 304 19.16 24.12 11.95
CA LEU A 304 18.66 23.23 10.91
C LEU A 304 19.74 22.26 10.39
N LYS A 305 20.97 22.77 10.11
CA LYS A 305 22.11 21.95 9.69
C LYS A 305 22.53 20.97 10.78
N ARG A 306 22.55 21.40 12.05
CA ARG A 306 22.87 20.54 13.20
C ARG A 306 21.86 19.41 13.34
N THR A 307 20.57 19.70 13.31
CA THR A 307 19.49 18.70 13.40
C THR A 307 19.54 17.72 12.22
N LEU A 308 19.78 18.21 10.99
CA LEU A 308 19.94 17.37 9.81
C LEU A 308 21.19 16.48 9.94
N SER A 309 22.35 17.07 10.29
CA SER A 309 23.62 16.33 10.45
C SER A 309 23.52 15.28 11.55
N PHE A 310 22.90 15.61 12.68
CA PHE A 310 22.67 14.65 13.77
C PHE A 310 21.78 13.49 13.29
N SER A 311 20.66 13.80 12.66
CA SER A 311 19.74 12.78 12.15
C SER A 311 20.41 11.85 11.14
N LEU A 312 21.18 12.39 10.20
CA LEU A 312 21.93 11.60 9.22
C LEU A 312 23.00 10.72 9.89
N ARG A 313 23.72 11.24 10.89
CA ARG A 313 24.72 10.43 11.63
C ARG A 313 24.06 9.27 12.35
N VAL A 314 22.94 9.49 13.04
CA VAL A 314 22.20 8.43 13.74
C VAL A 314 21.67 7.38 12.75
N ILE A 315 21.08 7.82 11.64
CA ILE A 315 20.60 6.91 10.59
C ILE A 315 21.76 6.06 10.05
N ASN A 316 22.88 6.70 9.66
CA ASN A 316 24.03 5.99 9.10
C ASN A 316 24.69 5.05 10.11
N PHE A 317 24.77 5.44 11.38
CA PHE A 317 25.30 4.61 12.46
C PHE A 317 24.54 3.30 12.64
N ILE A 318 23.24 3.29 12.37
CA ILE A 318 22.40 2.10 12.47
C ILE A 318 22.31 1.36 11.12
N ILE A 319 22.09 2.08 10.03
CA ILE A 319 21.79 1.46 8.72
C ILE A 319 23.05 0.84 8.10
N ILE A 320 24.24 1.44 8.26
CA ILE A 320 25.47 0.89 7.70
C ILE A 320 25.80 -0.49 8.32
N PRO A 321 25.87 -0.66 9.66
CA PRO A 321 26.05 -1.99 10.25
C PRO A 321 24.94 -2.97 9.91
N ALA A 322 23.67 -2.51 9.86
CA ALA A 322 22.56 -3.34 9.47
C ALA A 322 22.71 -3.83 8.02
N SER A 323 23.13 -2.97 7.10
CA SER A 323 23.37 -3.34 5.69
C SER A 323 24.50 -4.37 5.57
N ILE A 324 25.62 -4.15 6.27
CA ILE A 324 26.72 -5.11 6.30
C ILE A 324 26.25 -6.44 6.89
N GLY A 325 25.51 -6.41 7.99
CA GLY A 325 24.92 -7.60 8.60
C GLY A 325 23.99 -8.35 7.64
N LEU A 326 23.14 -7.64 6.90
CA LEU A 326 22.27 -8.25 5.89
C LEU A 326 23.05 -8.87 4.73
N ILE A 327 24.16 -8.27 4.30
CA ILE A 327 25.03 -8.82 3.25
C ILE A 327 25.71 -10.10 3.74
N VAL A 328 26.36 -10.04 4.91
CA VAL A 328 27.12 -11.18 5.48
C VAL A 328 26.20 -12.33 5.87
N LEU A 329 25.04 -12.01 6.42
CA LEU A 329 24.05 -13.00 6.90
C LEU A 329 22.91 -13.26 5.89
N ALA A 330 23.06 -12.86 4.62
CA ALA A 330 22.01 -12.99 3.61
C ALA A 330 21.49 -14.42 3.51
N VAL A 331 22.39 -15.40 3.36
CA VAL A 331 22.02 -16.82 3.25
C VAL A 331 21.36 -17.35 4.53
N PRO A 332 21.96 -17.24 5.74
CA PRO A 332 21.32 -17.74 6.95
C PRO A 332 20.00 -17.03 7.28
N ILE A 333 19.86 -15.73 7.02
CA ILE A 333 18.60 -15.02 7.23
C ILE A 333 17.52 -15.54 6.28
N THR A 334 17.81 -15.64 4.98
CA THR A 334 16.85 -16.13 3.98
C THR A 334 16.45 -17.57 4.28
N LYS A 335 17.41 -18.41 4.63
CA LYS A 335 17.19 -19.78 5.04
C LYS A 335 16.28 -19.89 6.27
N ALA A 336 16.58 -19.15 7.32
CA ALA A 336 15.80 -19.19 8.55
C ALA A 336 14.36 -18.68 8.36
N LEU A 337 14.16 -17.69 7.49
CA LEU A 337 12.86 -17.05 7.29
C LEU A 337 11.98 -17.78 6.26
N PHE A 338 12.56 -18.21 5.14
CA PHE A 338 11.81 -18.64 3.97
C PHE A 338 12.05 -20.08 3.53
N GLU A 339 13.23 -20.70 3.79
CA GLU A 339 13.56 -22.05 3.31
C GLU A 339 12.65 -23.12 3.95
N ARG A 340 11.40 -23.18 3.47
CA ARG A 340 10.37 -24.12 3.91
C ARG A 340 9.41 -24.44 2.75
N GLY A 341 9.00 -25.71 2.65
CA GLY A 341 8.06 -26.15 1.63
C GLY A 341 8.64 -25.99 0.22
N LYS A 342 8.00 -25.22 -0.63
CA LYS A 342 8.44 -24.99 -2.02
C LYS A 342 9.55 -23.93 -2.17
N PHE A 343 9.86 -23.21 -1.11
CA PHE A 343 11.04 -22.32 -1.10
C PHE A 343 12.26 -23.17 -0.74
N ASP A 344 12.89 -23.68 -1.77
CA ASP A 344 14.03 -24.60 -1.68
C ASP A 344 15.38 -23.87 -1.58
N HIS A 345 16.47 -24.63 -1.61
CA HIS A 345 17.82 -24.09 -1.54
C HIS A 345 18.17 -23.21 -2.74
N TYR A 346 17.65 -23.53 -3.93
CA TYR A 346 17.81 -22.68 -5.12
C TYR A 346 17.17 -21.31 -4.91
N SER A 347 15.96 -21.27 -4.36
CA SER A 347 15.24 -20.04 -4.05
C SER A 347 15.95 -19.16 -3.05
#